data_48f01650720f638b0d9ac25520089ab8
#
_entry.id   48f01650720f638b0d9ac25520089ab8
#
_cell.length_a   1.000
_cell.length_b   1.000
_cell.length_c   1.000
_cell.angle_alpha   90.00
_cell.angle_beta   90.00
_cell.angle_gamma   90.00
#
_symmetry.space_group_name_H-M   'P 1'
#
loop_
_entity.id
_entity.type
_entity.pdbx_description
1 polymer ?
#
loop_
_entity_poly.entity_id
_entity_poly.type
_entity_poly.pdbx_seq_one_letter_code
_entity_poly.pdbx_strand_id
1 'polypeptide(L)'
;MIEVNERVDVAAPPHVVWELLSDPHAVVNCVDGAKLGVQHEDGTFDASMVVKFGPAKVTFNTRIALELDAAARTGHVSARGKDNQGGTRVRATMKFSVVETTDPPGSSIPITAEVEVGGKLAHLVESGASIVVKRMTKEFSERLAEHLANAPAQ
;
A
#
# COMPACT_ATOMS: atom_id res chain seq x y z
N MET A 1 -18.48 1.21 -0.39
CA MET A 1 -17.21 1.08 0.35
C MET A 1 -16.48 -0.20 -0.08
N ILE A 2 -15.19 -0.10 -0.33
CA ILE A 2 -14.37 -1.23 -0.71
C ILE A 2 -13.63 -1.72 0.53
N GLU A 3 -13.76 -3.01 0.84
CA GLU A 3 -13.01 -3.62 1.93
C GLU A 3 -11.90 -4.50 1.36
N VAL A 4 -10.70 -4.36 1.91
CA VAL A 4 -9.53 -5.12 1.50
C VAL A 4 -9.06 -5.96 2.68
N ASN A 5 -8.85 -7.24 2.42
CA ASN A 5 -8.35 -8.18 3.42
C ASN A 5 -7.39 -9.12 2.71
N GLU A 6 -6.10 -8.82 2.79
CA GLU A 6 -5.07 -9.55 2.07
C GLU A 6 -3.94 -9.92 3.02
N ARG A 7 -3.09 -10.85 2.58
CA ARG A 7 -1.91 -11.26 3.34
C ARG A 7 -0.77 -11.53 2.37
N VAL A 8 0.40 -11.05 2.75
CA VAL A 8 1.64 -11.29 2.00
C VAL A 8 2.59 -12.09 2.87
N ASP A 9 3.11 -13.19 2.37
CA ASP A 9 4.09 -14.02 3.08
C ASP A 9 5.44 -13.89 2.40
N VAL A 10 6.49 -13.68 3.19
CA VAL A 10 7.85 -13.53 2.67
C VAL A 10 8.84 -14.34 3.51
N ALA A 11 9.90 -14.81 2.86
CA ALA A 11 10.92 -15.64 3.51
C ALA A 11 12.06 -14.78 4.10
N ALA A 12 11.69 -13.74 4.86
CA ALA A 12 12.64 -12.84 5.50
C ALA A 12 12.25 -12.62 6.95
N PRO A 13 13.22 -12.37 7.85
CA PRO A 13 12.90 -12.14 9.27
C PRO A 13 12.04 -10.89 9.47
N PRO A 14 11.21 -10.85 10.52
CA PRO A 14 10.32 -9.71 10.75
C PRO A 14 11.04 -8.37 10.85
N HIS A 15 12.22 -8.32 11.48
CA HIS A 15 12.95 -7.05 11.62
C HIS A 15 13.41 -6.50 10.26
N VAL A 16 13.79 -7.36 9.33
CA VAL A 16 14.19 -6.96 7.99
C VAL A 16 12.98 -6.44 7.20
N VAL A 17 11.85 -7.15 7.29
CA VAL A 17 10.60 -6.74 6.66
C VAL A 17 10.12 -5.41 7.23
N TRP A 18 10.18 -5.27 8.55
CA TRP A 18 9.75 -4.02 9.21
C TRP A 18 10.59 -2.82 8.78
N GLU A 19 11.91 -2.98 8.66
CA GLU A 19 12.77 -1.89 8.18
C GLU A 19 12.32 -1.37 6.81
N LEU A 20 11.96 -2.28 5.91
CA LEU A 20 11.48 -1.89 4.60
C LEU A 20 10.11 -1.20 4.67
N LEU A 21 9.17 -1.82 5.40
CA LEU A 21 7.79 -1.31 5.45
C LEU A 21 7.66 0.00 6.24
N SER A 22 8.60 0.31 7.10
CA SER A 22 8.61 1.58 7.84
C SER A 22 9.26 2.72 7.05
N ASP A 23 9.79 2.44 5.87
CA ASP A 23 10.38 3.44 4.99
C ASP A 23 9.44 3.70 3.81
N PRO A 24 8.78 4.88 3.76
CA PRO A 24 7.83 5.19 2.68
C PRO A 24 8.48 5.16 1.29
N HIS A 25 9.74 5.54 1.17
CA HIS A 25 10.45 5.51 -0.10
C HIS A 25 10.63 4.07 -0.60
N ALA A 26 10.94 3.15 0.29
CA ALA A 26 11.09 1.74 -0.06
C ALA A 26 9.75 1.12 -0.45
N VAL A 27 8.69 1.43 0.29
CA VAL A 27 7.36 0.90 0.03
C VAL A 27 6.84 1.35 -1.33
N VAL A 28 7.02 2.62 -1.67
CA VAL A 28 6.56 3.17 -2.95
C VAL A 28 7.23 2.45 -4.13
N ASN A 29 8.50 2.05 -3.97
CA ASN A 29 9.20 1.29 -5.01
C ASN A 29 8.65 -0.12 -5.21
N CYS A 30 7.87 -0.62 -4.25
CA CYS A 30 7.22 -1.92 -4.37
C CYS A 30 5.81 -1.84 -4.94
N VAL A 31 5.29 -0.64 -5.17
CA VAL A 31 3.93 -0.44 -5.69
C VAL A 31 4.01 0.16 -7.09
N ASP A 32 3.56 -0.61 -8.07
CA ASP A 32 3.60 -0.17 -9.46
C ASP A 32 2.66 1.01 -9.66
N GLY A 33 3.16 2.05 -10.35
CA GLY A 33 2.39 3.26 -10.62
C GLY A 33 2.35 4.28 -9.48
N ALA A 34 2.98 4.00 -8.34
CA ALA A 34 3.02 4.92 -7.21
C ALA A 34 4.27 5.78 -7.25
N LYS A 35 4.11 7.03 -6.83
CA LYS A 35 5.22 7.99 -6.67
C LYS A 35 5.02 8.75 -5.38
N LEU A 36 6.12 8.91 -4.63
CA LEU A 36 6.12 9.70 -3.40
C LEU A 36 6.55 11.12 -3.74
N GLY A 37 5.81 12.09 -3.23
CA GLY A 37 6.10 13.51 -3.41
C GLY A 37 6.68 14.14 -2.17
N VAL A 38 6.33 15.40 -1.95
CA VAL A 38 6.87 16.22 -0.87
C VAL A 38 6.34 15.78 0.49
N GLN A 39 7.22 15.77 1.49
CA GLN A 39 6.81 15.62 2.89
C GLN A 39 6.49 17.01 3.44
N HIS A 40 5.32 17.15 4.08
CA HIS A 40 4.87 18.38 4.69
C HIS A 40 5.35 18.51 6.14
N GLU A 41 5.25 19.71 6.69
CA GLU A 41 5.69 19.99 8.07
C GLU A 41 4.95 19.16 9.11
N ASP A 42 3.69 18.80 8.84
CA ASP A 42 2.89 17.96 9.74
C ASP A 42 3.24 16.47 9.65
N GLY A 43 4.23 16.10 8.84
CA GLY A 43 4.67 14.72 8.65
C GLY A 43 3.95 13.97 7.55
N THR A 44 2.90 14.54 6.95
CA THR A 44 2.20 13.88 5.85
C THR A 44 2.99 13.97 4.55
N PHE A 45 2.69 13.07 3.62
CA PHE A 45 3.33 13.04 2.31
C PHE A 45 2.32 13.25 1.21
N ASP A 46 2.74 13.94 0.15
CA ASP A 46 2.03 13.89 -1.12
C ASP A 46 2.42 12.59 -1.81
N ALA A 47 1.46 11.95 -2.44
CA ALA A 47 1.72 10.76 -3.25
C ALA A 47 0.77 10.73 -4.43
N SER A 48 1.20 10.12 -5.51
CA SER A 48 0.34 9.87 -6.66
C SER A 48 0.36 8.39 -7.01
N MET A 49 -0.74 7.92 -7.57
CA MET A 49 -0.87 6.53 -7.97
C MET A 49 -1.67 6.44 -9.26
N VAL A 50 -1.12 5.72 -10.23
CA VAL A 50 -1.83 5.38 -11.45
C VAL A 50 -2.39 3.98 -11.31
N VAL A 51 -3.71 3.85 -11.40
CA VAL A 51 -4.40 2.57 -11.25
C VAL A 51 -5.09 2.24 -12.56
N LYS A 52 -4.95 1.00 -12.99
CA LYS A 52 -5.58 0.52 -14.22
C LYS A 52 -6.83 -0.27 -13.89
N PHE A 53 -7.96 0.15 -14.45
CA PHE A 53 -9.24 -0.54 -14.36
C PHE A 53 -9.61 -1.02 -15.78
N GLY A 54 -9.07 -2.19 -16.17
CA GLY A 54 -9.19 -2.66 -17.54
C GLY A 54 -8.47 -1.71 -18.50
N PRO A 55 -9.14 -1.20 -19.54
CA PRO A 55 -8.52 -0.24 -20.48
C PRO A 55 -8.39 1.18 -19.92
N ALA A 56 -9.07 1.48 -18.80
CA ALA A 56 -9.04 2.81 -18.21
C ALA A 56 -7.89 2.96 -17.23
N LYS A 57 -7.23 4.12 -17.26
CA LYS A 57 -6.20 4.50 -16.28
C LYS A 57 -6.71 5.69 -15.50
N VAL A 58 -6.63 5.61 -14.19
CA VAL A 58 -7.01 6.70 -13.29
C VAL A 58 -5.80 7.09 -12.47
N THR A 59 -5.45 8.38 -12.46
CA THR A 59 -4.37 8.91 -11.64
C THR A 59 -4.96 9.59 -10.42
N PHE A 60 -4.61 9.11 -9.23
CA PHE A 60 -5.04 9.71 -7.98
C PHE A 60 -3.88 10.49 -7.37
N ASN A 61 -4.17 11.72 -6.94
CA ASN A 61 -3.24 12.54 -6.16
C ASN A 61 -3.75 12.55 -4.73
N THR A 62 -2.92 12.08 -3.81
CA THR A 62 -3.33 11.83 -2.44
C THR A 62 -2.40 12.48 -1.44
N ARG A 63 -2.90 12.65 -0.23
CA ARG A 63 -2.12 13.05 0.94
C ARG A 63 -2.18 11.90 1.93
N ILE A 64 -1.01 11.45 2.39
CA ILE A 64 -0.87 10.23 3.18
C ILE A 64 -0.34 10.58 4.57
N ALA A 65 -0.97 10.06 5.61
CA ALA A 65 -0.50 10.10 6.97
C ALA A 65 -0.12 8.70 7.41
N LEU A 66 1.03 8.58 8.06
CA LEU A 66 1.55 7.29 8.56
C LEU A 66 1.65 7.33 10.07
N GLU A 67 1.19 6.27 10.72
CA GLU A 67 1.41 6.02 12.15
C GLU A 67 2.06 4.66 12.26
N LEU A 68 3.30 4.63 12.75
CA LEU A 68 4.08 3.40 12.85
C LEU A 68 4.40 3.10 14.31
N ASP A 69 4.19 1.84 14.72
CA ASP A 69 4.56 1.35 16.04
C ASP A 69 5.63 0.28 15.86
N ALA A 70 6.89 0.66 16.08
CA ALA A 70 8.02 -0.22 15.89
C ALA A 70 8.04 -1.38 16.89
N ALA A 71 7.59 -1.15 18.11
CA ALA A 71 7.58 -2.20 19.13
C ALA A 71 6.59 -3.31 18.78
N ALA A 72 5.41 -2.94 18.29
CA ALA A 72 4.39 -3.89 17.87
C ALA A 72 4.54 -4.34 16.42
N ARG A 73 5.39 -3.68 15.65
CA ARG A 73 5.54 -3.87 14.20
C ARG A 73 4.20 -3.76 13.48
N THR A 74 3.48 -2.67 13.77
CA THR A 74 2.22 -2.35 13.14
C THR A 74 2.26 -0.98 12.50
N GLY A 75 1.50 -0.80 11.44
CA GLY A 75 1.37 0.48 10.77
C GLY A 75 -0.07 0.79 10.45
N HIS A 76 -0.38 2.07 10.49
CA HIS A 76 -1.68 2.61 10.11
C HIS A 76 -1.46 3.71 9.08
N VAL A 77 -2.15 3.60 7.96
CA VAL A 77 -2.02 4.54 6.84
C VAL A 77 -3.38 5.16 6.59
N SER A 78 -3.44 6.48 6.52
CA SER A 78 -4.62 7.20 6.09
C SER A 78 -4.28 7.96 4.82
N ALA A 79 -5.14 7.87 3.82
CA ALA A 79 -4.95 8.57 2.55
C ALA A 79 -6.25 9.21 2.12
N ARG A 80 -6.16 10.40 1.55
CA ARG A 80 -7.29 11.07 0.93
C ARG A 80 -6.81 11.86 -0.28
N GLY A 81 -7.64 11.91 -1.28
CA GLY A 81 -7.28 12.62 -2.49
C GLY A 81 -8.36 12.55 -3.53
N LYS A 82 -7.98 12.85 -4.74
CA LYS A 82 -8.89 12.85 -5.88
C LYS A 82 -8.12 12.52 -7.15
N ASP A 83 -8.87 12.19 -8.20
CA ASP A 83 -8.25 11.96 -9.50
C ASP A 83 -7.71 13.28 -10.05
N ASN A 84 -6.84 13.19 -11.05
CA ASN A 84 -6.17 14.35 -11.61
C ASN A 84 -7.12 15.32 -12.34
N GLN A 85 -8.34 14.89 -12.65
CA GLN A 85 -9.38 15.73 -13.22
C GLN A 85 -10.32 16.29 -12.15
N GLY A 86 -10.19 15.81 -10.90
CA GLY A 86 -10.93 16.32 -9.75
C GLY A 86 -12.36 15.82 -9.62
N GLY A 87 -12.82 14.91 -10.48
CA GLY A 87 -14.19 14.42 -10.49
C GLY A 87 -14.47 13.25 -9.56
N THR A 88 -13.42 12.59 -9.07
CA THR A 88 -13.55 11.41 -8.21
C THR A 88 -12.70 11.61 -6.96
N ARG A 89 -13.29 11.38 -5.80
CA ARG A 89 -12.61 11.51 -4.51
C ARG A 89 -12.41 10.15 -3.89
N VAL A 90 -11.29 9.99 -3.20
CA VAL A 90 -10.95 8.75 -2.52
C VAL A 90 -10.51 9.05 -1.09
N ARG A 91 -10.95 8.20 -0.17
CA ARG A 91 -10.49 8.19 1.21
C ARG A 91 -10.22 6.75 1.59
N ALA A 92 -9.04 6.48 2.12
CA ALA A 92 -8.64 5.12 2.46
C ALA A 92 -7.97 5.09 3.82
N THR A 93 -8.23 4.01 4.55
CA THR A 93 -7.46 3.67 5.76
C THR A 93 -6.94 2.25 5.59
N MET A 94 -5.70 2.03 6.00
CA MET A 94 -5.07 0.72 5.89
C MET A 94 -4.35 0.42 7.20
N LYS A 95 -4.41 -0.83 7.62
CA LYS A 95 -3.64 -1.35 8.74
C LYS A 95 -2.83 -2.55 8.29
N PHE A 96 -1.59 -2.62 8.74
CA PHE A 96 -0.76 -3.79 8.49
C PHE A 96 0.05 -4.12 9.73
N SER A 97 0.50 -5.36 9.80
CA SER A 97 1.42 -5.81 10.83
C SER A 97 2.43 -6.75 10.21
N VAL A 98 3.56 -6.95 10.90
CA VAL A 98 4.57 -7.91 10.51
C VAL A 98 4.63 -8.98 11.59
N VAL A 99 4.31 -10.21 11.24
CA VAL A 99 4.21 -11.34 12.17
C VAL A 99 5.22 -12.39 11.77
N GLU A 100 5.97 -12.88 12.76
CA GLU A 100 6.92 -13.97 12.53
C GLU A 100 6.21 -15.27 12.20
N THR A 101 6.72 -16.00 11.21
CA THR A 101 6.28 -17.36 10.90
C THR A 101 7.41 -18.34 11.16
N THR A 102 7.06 -19.58 11.49
CA THR A 102 8.04 -20.59 11.89
C THR A 102 8.11 -21.77 10.93
N ASP A 103 7.06 -22.05 10.17
CA ASP A 103 7.00 -23.22 9.30
C ASP A 103 6.24 -22.87 8.01
N PRO A 104 6.92 -22.36 6.98
CA PRO A 104 8.37 -22.07 6.89
C PRO A 104 8.77 -20.82 7.66
N PRO A 105 10.05 -20.68 8.04
CA PRO A 105 10.52 -19.46 8.71
C PRO A 105 10.43 -18.24 7.80
N GLY A 106 9.98 -17.13 8.35
CA GLY A 106 9.83 -15.90 7.59
C GLY A 106 8.89 -14.94 8.28
N SER A 107 8.12 -14.20 7.49
CA SER A 107 7.17 -13.22 7.99
C SER A 107 5.87 -13.27 7.22
N SER A 108 4.78 -12.95 7.91
CA SER A 108 3.47 -12.74 7.32
C SER A 108 3.04 -11.31 7.55
N ILE A 109 2.48 -10.68 6.53
CA ILE A 109 2.01 -9.30 6.58
C ILE A 109 0.51 -9.30 6.31
N PRO A 110 -0.33 -9.38 7.34
CA PRO A 110 -1.77 -9.19 7.15
C PRO A 110 -2.05 -7.72 6.88
N ILE A 111 -2.91 -7.46 5.90
CA ILE A 111 -3.27 -6.12 5.45
C ILE A 111 -4.78 -6.01 5.41
N THR A 112 -5.32 -5.02 6.11
CA THR A 112 -6.74 -4.69 6.01
C THR A 112 -6.88 -3.22 5.61
N ALA A 113 -7.86 -2.93 4.78
CA ALA A 113 -8.10 -1.57 4.34
C ALA A 113 -9.58 -1.34 4.07
N GLU A 114 -9.99 -0.09 4.21
CA GLU A 114 -11.32 0.37 3.82
C GLU A 114 -11.12 1.55 2.89
N VAL A 115 -11.80 1.53 1.74
CA VAL A 115 -11.67 2.58 0.73
C VAL A 115 -13.06 3.10 0.37
N GLU A 116 -13.25 4.41 0.54
CA GLU A 116 -14.45 5.11 0.13
C GLU A 116 -14.15 5.89 -1.14
N VAL A 117 -15.00 5.74 -2.13
CA VAL A 117 -14.86 6.44 -3.41
C VAL A 117 -16.16 7.17 -3.69
N GLY A 118 -16.06 8.45 -4.02
CA GLY A 118 -17.21 9.27 -4.38
C GLY A 118 -16.93 10.01 -5.67
N GLY A 119 -17.98 10.33 -6.41
CA GLY A 119 -17.88 11.11 -7.62
C GLY A 119 -18.00 10.33 -8.90
N LYS A 120 -17.48 10.90 -9.96
CA LYS A 120 -17.73 10.50 -11.34
C LYS A 120 -17.30 9.06 -11.67
N LEU A 121 -16.16 8.62 -11.15
CA LEU A 121 -15.61 7.30 -11.44
C LEU A 121 -15.84 6.27 -10.34
N ALA A 122 -16.68 6.61 -9.34
CA ALA A 122 -16.92 5.72 -8.20
C ALA A 122 -17.40 4.33 -8.62
N HIS A 123 -18.34 4.28 -9.55
CA HIS A 123 -18.88 3.01 -10.03
C HIS A 123 -17.83 2.16 -10.74
N LEU A 124 -16.99 2.78 -11.57
CA LEU A 124 -15.89 2.10 -12.25
C LEU A 124 -14.90 1.52 -11.23
N VAL A 125 -14.52 2.32 -10.24
CA VAL A 125 -13.56 1.90 -9.21
C VAL A 125 -14.13 0.76 -8.38
N GLU A 126 -15.37 0.90 -7.92
CA GLU A 126 -16.01 -0.13 -7.09
C GLU A 126 -16.19 -1.45 -7.83
N SER A 127 -16.61 -1.41 -9.08
CA SER A 127 -16.81 -2.63 -9.86
C SER A 127 -15.51 -3.32 -10.25
N GLY A 128 -14.42 -2.59 -10.40
CA GLY A 128 -13.09 -3.15 -10.71
C GLY A 128 -12.21 -3.45 -9.52
N ALA A 129 -12.62 -3.05 -8.32
CA ALA A 129 -11.75 -3.06 -7.14
C ALA A 129 -11.19 -4.44 -6.79
N SER A 130 -12.00 -5.48 -6.86
CA SER A 130 -11.58 -6.83 -6.49
C SER A 130 -10.41 -7.30 -7.36
N ILE A 131 -10.49 -7.09 -8.66
CA ILE A 131 -9.44 -7.47 -9.60
C ILE A 131 -8.18 -6.64 -9.39
N VAL A 132 -8.36 -5.33 -9.20
CA VAL A 132 -7.25 -4.40 -8.97
C VAL A 132 -6.51 -4.75 -7.67
N VAL A 133 -7.22 -5.00 -6.59
CA VAL A 133 -6.62 -5.33 -5.29
C VAL A 133 -5.78 -6.60 -5.41
N LYS A 134 -6.31 -7.64 -6.03
CA LYS A 134 -5.55 -8.89 -6.18
C LYS A 134 -4.31 -8.73 -7.03
N ARG A 135 -4.41 -7.97 -8.12
CA ARG A 135 -3.26 -7.69 -8.98
C ARG A 135 -2.20 -6.88 -8.23
N MET A 136 -2.60 -5.83 -7.52
CA MET A 136 -1.66 -4.99 -6.77
C MET A 136 -1.01 -5.74 -5.62
N THR A 137 -1.75 -6.59 -4.93
CA THR A 137 -1.19 -7.43 -3.87
C THR A 137 -0.14 -8.39 -4.41
N LYS A 138 -0.42 -9.01 -5.54
CA LYS A 138 0.53 -9.92 -6.19
C LYS A 138 1.80 -9.19 -6.61
N GLU A 139 1.66 -8.04 -7.27
CA GLU A 139 2.80 -7.24 -7.71
C GLU A 139 3.62 -6.74 -6.52
N PHE A 140 2.95 -6.29 -5.48
CA PHE A 140 3.62 -5.84 -4.25
C PHE A 140 4.41 -6.99 -3.62
N SER A 141 3.81 -8.17 -3.51
CA SER A 141 4.46 -9.34 -2.95
C SER A 141 5.72 -9.72 -3.74
N GLU A 142 5.64 -9.71 -5.05
CA GLU A 142 6.78 -10.03 -5.92
C GLU A 142 7.91 -9.00 -5.78
N ARG A 143 7.58 -7.71 -5.78
CA ARG A 143 8.58 -6.65 -5.65
C ARG A 143 9.19 -6.60 -4.26
N LEU A 144 8.39 -6.85 -3.24
CA LEU A 144 8.88 -6.93 -1.87
C LEU A 144 9.89 -8.07 -1.73
N ALA A 145 9.59 -9.23 -2.28
CA ALA A 145 10.50 -10.37 -2.27
C ALA A 145 11.81 -10.06 -2.99
N GLU A 146 11.76 -9.36 -4.13
CA GLU A 146 12.96 -8.94 -4.85
C GLU A 146 13.82 -7.98 -4.03
N HIS A 147 13.19 -6.98 -3.40
CA HIS A 147 13.91 -6.04 -2.54
C HIS A 147 14.56 -6.72 -1.35
N LEU A 148 13.88 -7.66 -0.73
CA LEU A 148 14.41 -8.39 0.42
C LEU A 148 15.54 -9.35 0.02
N ALA A 149 15.45 -9.94 -1.16
CA ALA A 149 16.51 -10.82 -1.67
C ALA A 149 17.80 -10.05 -1.98
N ASN A 150 17.69 -8.77 -2.33
CA ASN A 150 18.82 -7.91 -2.64
C ASN A 150 19.32 -7.11 -1.42
N ALA A 151 18.64 -7.22 -0.28
CA ALA A 151 19.06 -6.52 0.94
C ALA A 151 20.31 -7.18 1.52
N PRO A 152 21.24 -6.40 2.11
CA PRO A 152 22.40 -6.99 2.79
C PRO A 152 21.94 -7.90 3.91
N ALA A 153 22.59 -9.05 4.01
CA ALA A 153 22.35 -9.97 5.12
C ALA A 153 22.84 -9.32 6.42
N GLN A 154 21.94 -9.20 7.36
CA GLN A 154 22.22 -8.58 8.65
C GLN A 154 22.07 -9.59 9.78
#